data_56ee1de6ba588fbc19e5d3a430f90b7b
#
_entry.id   56ee1de6ba588fbc19e5d3a430f90b7b
#
_cell.length_a   1.000
_cell.length_b   1.000
_cell.length_c   1.000
_cell.angle_alpha   90.00
_cell.angle_beta   90.00
_cell.angle_gamma   90.00
#
_symmetry.space_group_name_H-M   'P 1'
#
loop_
_entity.id
_entity.type
_entity.pdbx_description
1 polymer ?
#
loop_
_entity_poly.entity_id
_entity_poly.type
_entity_poly.pdbx_seq_one_letter_code
_entity_poly.pdbx_strand_id
1 'polypeptide(L)'
;MLIWAACMAQTSLEVSDLSVPTKIAPAYFGPNAFPVPDMMSVRTSDMWKLEAYADNFVSTTYRWDEDYTANIFLRLTIPLFSDRANLVIWGPLVEYFQIGSEVCRMRRIDSEIPIRKSISGDIYVSTDFMILTQKQHGIAVSMRAAVKTASGNDYATARYYDNAGYFFDAAASRTFTITPKRSEFSLSASGGFLCWQTDNGRQNDAVMYGLRASYRYRGLSFSSEYSGYVGWEKDGDAPMTLKTSWSGKIGDIVLSIGHQIGFRDWPFHQLRIGCAINL
;
A
#
# COMPACT_ATOMS: atom_id res chain seq x y z
N MET A 1 -18.90 20.61 -3.70
CA MET A 1 -19.82 20.73 -2.55
C MET A 1 -20.30 19.40 -1.99
N LEU A 2 -20.04 18.26 -2.62
CA LEU A 2 -20.41 16.91 -2.12
C LEU A 2 -19.30 16.22 -1.31
N ILE A 3 -18.06 16.66 -1.36
CA ILE A 3 -16.92 16.06 -0.63
C ILE A 3 -16.85 16.55 0.82
N TRP A 4 -17.44 17.72 1.13
CA TRP A 4 -17.48 18.27 2.49
C TRP A 4 -18.57 17.67 3.38
N ALA A 5 -19.58 17.04 2.81
CA ALA A 5 -20.68 16.44 3.57
C ALA A 5 -20.33 15.07 4.17
N ALA A 6 -19.34 14.37 3.63
CA ALA A 6 -18.93 13.06 4.16
C ALA A 6 -18.05 13.16 5.42
N CYS A 7 -17.43 14.31 5.68
CA CYS A 7 -16.54 14.51 6.82
C CYS A 7 -17.26 14.92 8.12
N MET A 8 -18.57 15.20 8.07
CA MET A 8 -19.30 15.75 9.24
C MET A 8 -20.36 14.80 9.82
N ALA A 9 -20.44 13.57 9.36
CA ALA A 9 -21.43 12.59 9.84
C ALA A 9 -20.82 11.53 10.77
N GLN A 10 -19.77 11.84 11.50
CA GLN A 10 -19.36 11.01 12.65
C GLN A 10 -20.10 11.48 13.90
N THR A 11 -21.34 11.01 14.07
CA THR A 11 -21.96 10.95 15.38
C THR A 11 -21.11 10.04 16.25
N SER A 12 -20.60 10.58 17.34
CA SER A 12 -19.94 9.88 18.43
C SER A 12 -20.75 8.65 18.85
N LEU A 13 -20.42 7.48 18.35
CA LEU A 13 -20.72 6.25 19.03
C LEU A 13 -19.81 6.23 20.26
N GLU A 14 -20.38 6.43 21.43
CA GLU A 14 -19.70 6.17 22.69
C GLU A 14 -19.31 4.70 22.70
N VAL A 15 -18.03 4.43 22.40
CA VAL A 15 -17.40 3.12 22.61
C VAL A 15 -17.07 3.02 24.10
N SER A 16 -18.11 2.86 24.95
CA SER A 16 -17.96 2.92 26.40
C SER A 16 -17.55 1.61 27.04
N ASP A 17 -17.28 0.53 26.29
CA ASP A 17 -17.07 -0.79 26.91
C ASP A 17 -15.96 -1.67 26.32
N LEU A 18 -15.01 -1.11 25.61
CA LEU A 18 -13.80 -1.84 25.27
C LEU A 18 -12.63 -1.22 26.03
N SER A 19 -11.99 -2.00 26.90
CA SER A 19 -10.76 -1.65 27.63
C SER A 19 -9.54 -1.53 26.70
N VAL A 20 -9.77 -1.14 25.46
CA VAL A 20 -8.72 -0.87 24.46
C VAL A 20 -8.04 0.44 24.86
N PRO A 21 -6.71 0.50 24.94
CA PRO A 21 -5.99 1.73 25.23
C PRO A 21 -6.46 2.84 24.28
N THR A 22 -6.75 4.00 24.81
CA THR A 22 -7.27 5.17 24.08
C THR A 22 -6.36 5.67 22.96
N LYS A 23 -5.14 5.12 22.84
CA LYS A 23 -4.21 5.39 21.76
C LYS A 23 -3.35 4.16 21.47
N ILE A 24 -3.54 3.55 20.30
CA ILE A 24 -2.63 2.54 19.77
C ILE A 24 -1.76 3.20 18.72
N ALA A 25 -0.44 3.16 18.89
CA ALA A 25 0.49 3.72 17.92
C ALA A 25 0.42 2.97 16.56
N PRO A 26 0.62 3.65 15.43
CA PRO A 26 0.60 3.01 14.10
C PRO A 26 1.46 1.76 13.99
N ALA A 27 2.63 1.72 14.62
CA ALA A 27 3.52 0.56 14.64
C ALA A 27 2.91 -0.71 15.29
N TYR A 28 1.83 -0.58 16.05
CA TYR A 28 1.17 -1.73 16.69
C TYR A 28 0.08 -2.37 15.85
N PHE A 29 -0.32 -1.71 14.77
CA PHE A 29 -1.34 -2.24 13.86
C PHE A 29 -0.78 -3.31 12.93
N GLY A 30 -1.67 -4.06 12.30
CA GLY A 30 -1.31 -4.99 11.25
C GLY A 30 -0.76 -4.29 10.01
N PRO A 31 -0.11 -5.04 9.12
CA PRO A 31 0.67 -4.47 8.01
C PRO A 31 -0.15 -3.67 6.99
N ASN A 32 -1.46 -3.86 6.93
CA ASN A 32 -2.33 -3.16 5.98
C ASN A 32 -3.07 -1.94 6.58
N ALA A 33 -2.92 -1.67 7.89
CA ALA A 33 -3.60 -0.53 8.52
C ALA A 33 -3.03 0.81 8.06
N PHE A 34 -1.71 0.93 8.03
CA PHE A 34 -0.97 2.12 7.62
C PHE A 34 0.13 1.73 6.62
N PRO A 35 -0.22 1.26 5.43
CA PRO A 35 0.76 0.78 4.46
C PRO A 35 1.66 1.93 3.99
N VAL A 36 2.91 1.59 3.66
CA VAL A 36 3.72 2.48 2.84
C VAL A 36 3.19 2.39 1.41
N PRO A 37 2.65 3.48 0.83
CA PRO A 37 2.11 3.45 -0.51
C PRO A 37 3.15 3.03 -1.54
N ASP A 38 2.77 2.13 -2.44
CA ASP A 38 3.62 1.76 -3.57
C ASP A 38 3.88 2.97 -4.46
N MET A 39 5.09 3.09 -4.97
CA MET A 39 5.40 4.13 -5.95
C MET A 39 4.51 3.97 -7.18
N MET A 40 3.93 5.08 -7.58
CA MET A 40 3.09 5.16 -8.77
C MET A 40 3.88 4.78 -10.03
N SER A 41 3.23 4.09 -10.96
CA SER A 41 3.76 3.94 -12.31
C SER A 41 3.69 5.30 -13.02
N VAL A 42 4.81 5.75 -13.59
CA VAL A 42 4.85 6.99 -14.39
C VAL A 42 4.24 6.80 -15.78
N ARG A 43 3.74 5.63 -16.09
CA ARG A 43 2.98 5.31 -17.29
C ARG A 43 1.55 5.03 -16.94
N THR A 44 0.62 5.76 -17.52
CA THR A 44 -0.78 5.37 -17.54
C THR A 44 -1.00 4.28 -18.59
N SER A 45 -1.91 3.36 -18.30
CA SER A 45 -2.30 2.31 -19.23
C SER A 45 -3.48 2.79 -20.06
N ASP A 46 -3.50 2.49 -21.34
CA ASP A 46 -4.64 2.67 -22.24
C ASP A 46 -5.61 1.47 -22.22
N MET A 47 -5.29 0.44 -21.45
CA MET A 47 -6.06 -0.79 -21.32
C MET A 47 -6.51 -1.01 -19.88
N TRP A 48 -7.68 -1.61 -19.70
CA TRP A 48 -8.11 -2.12 -18.41
C TRP A 48 -7.14 -3.20 -17.94
N LYS A 49 -6.78 -3.15 -16.65
CA LYS A 49 -5.85 -4.09 -16.06
C LYS A 49 -6.38 -4.57 -14.72
N LEU A 50 -6.48 -5.88 -14.57
CA LEU A 50 -6.79 -6.54 -13.31
C LEU A 50 -5.55 -7.23 -12.77
N GLU A 51 -5.19 -6.91 -11.54
CA GLU A 51 -4.07 -7.52 -10.82
C GLU A 51 -4.60 -8.20 -9.56
N ALA A 52 -4.16 -9.43 -9.33
CA ALA A 52 -4.46 -10.18 -8.12
C ALA A 52 -3.15 -10.63 -7.47
N TYR A 53 -3.07 -10.50 -6.15
CA TYR A 53 -1.90 -10.87 -5.35
C TYR A 53 -2.35 -11.71 -4.17
N ALA A 54 -1.57 -12.74 -3.85
CA ALA A 54 -1.63 -13.42 -2.57
C ALA A 54 -0.41 -12.99 -1.75
N ASP A 55 -0.66 -12.39 -0.61
CA ASP A 55 0.38 -11.85 0.26
C ASP A 55 0.44 -12.61 1.58
N ASN A 56 1.65 -12.89 2.03
CA ASN A 56 1.93 -13.40 3.36
C ASN A 56 2.81 -12.41 4.10
N PHE A 57 2.37 -12.02 5.29
CA PHE A 57 3.11 -11.12 6.16
C PHE A 57 3.56 -11.88 7.40
N VAL A 58 4.82 -11.70 7.76
CA VAL A 58 5.40 -12.25 8.97
C VAL A 58 6.04 -11.13 9.75
N SER A 59 5.89 -11.15 11.06
CA SER A 59 6.58 -10.19 11.93
C SER A 59 8.10 -10.40 11.91
N THR A 60 8.85 -9.46 12.46
CA THR A 60 10.31 -9.55 12.59
C THR A 60 10.79 -10.75 13.40
N THR A 61 9.94 -11.34 14.22
CA THR A 61 10.25 -12.53 15.02
C THR A 61 10.32 -13.80 14.18
N TYR A 62 9.80 -13.78 12.95
CA TYR A 62 9.67 -14.96 12.08
C TYR A 62 8.92 -16.13 12.73
N ARG A 63 8.11 -15.86 13.72
CA ARG A 63 7.35 -16.89 14.43
C ARG A 63 5.94 -16.95 13.86
N TRP A 64 5.69 -17.94 13.02
CA TRP A 64 4.40 -18.16 12.36
C TRP A 64 3.24 -18.46 13.30
N ASP A 65 3.55 -18.93 14.51
CA ASP A 65 2.59 -19.15 15.58
C ASP A 65 2.22 -17.86 16.33
N GLU A 66 3.09 -16.86 16.32
CA GLU A 66 2.88 -15.58 16.99
C GLU A 66 2.32 -14.50 16.09
N ASP A 67 2.76 -14.43 14.83
CA ASP A 67 2.29 -13.41 13.90
C ASP A 67 2.32 -13.93 12.46
N TYR A 68 1.13 -14.08 11.91
CA TYR A 68 0.95 -14.53 10.53
C TYR A 68 -0.24 -13.80 9.90
N THR A 69 -0.05 -13.32 8.70
CA THR A 69 -1.12 -12.71 7.91
C THR A 69 -1.03 -13.23 6.46
N ALA A 70 -2.16 -13.69 5.94
CA ALA A 70 -2.30 -14.01 4.52
C ALA A 70 -3.50 -13.25 3.97
N ASN A 71 -3.35 -12.66 2.80
CA ASN A 71 -4.45 -11.96 2.16
C ASN A 71 -4.55 -12.20 0.66
N ILE A 72 -5.73 -11.93 0.12
CA ILE A 72 -5.99 -11.80 -1.30
C ILE A 72 -6.22 -10.33 -1.59
N PHE A 73 -5.34 -9.75 -2.37
CA PHE A 73 -5.33 -8.35 -2.74
C PHE A 73 -5.74 -8.21 -4.21
N LEU A 74 -6.64 -7.29 -4.50
CA LEU A 74 -7.02 -6.95 -5.87
C LEU A 74 -6.68 -5.50 -6.19
N ARG A 75 -6.33 -5.27 -7.47
CA ARG A 75 -6.15 -3.95 -8.04
C ARG A 75 -6.77 -3.92 -9.43
N LEU A 76 -7.67 -2.98 -9.63
CA LEU A 76 -8.30 -2.70 -10.92
C LEU A 76 -7.86 -1.32 -11.41
N THR A 77 -7.29 -1.26 -12.59
CA THR A 77 -6.92 -0.01 -13.27
C THR A 77 -7.82 0.20 -14.46
N ILE A 78 -8.48 1.34 -14.51
CA ILE A 78 -9.46 1.75 -15.51
C ILE A 78 -8.95 3.00 -16.21
N PRO A 79 -8.64 2.97 -17.52
CA PRO A 79 -8.29 4.17 -18.27
C PRO A 79 -9.46 5.17 -18.30
N LEU A 80 -9.18 6.45 -18.11
CA LEU A 80 -10.16 7.53 -18.16
C LEU A 80 -9.81 8.49 -19.30
N PHE A 81 -10.81 8.80 -20.16
CA PHE A 81 -10.81 9.86 -21.18
C PHE A 81 -9.64 9.82 -22.19
N SER A 82 -8.51 9.28 -21.85
CA SER A 82 -7.31 9.20 -22.67
C SER A 82 -6.28 8.28 -22.02
N ASP A 83 -5.16 8.08 -22.69
CA ASP A 83 -3.98 7.37 -22.17
C ASP A 83 -3.21 8.12 -21.06
N ARG A 84 -3.76 9.24 -20.57
CA ARG A 84 -3.10 10.11 -19.57
C ARG A 84 -3.73 10.11 -18.19
N ALA A 85 -4.84 9.44 -18.01
CA ALA A 85 -5.51 9.35 -16.71
C ALA A 85 -6.03 7.94 -16.46
N ASN A 86 -5.91 7.48 -15.23
CA ASN A 86 -6.48 6.23 -14.76
C ASN A 86 -7.29 6.45 -13.49
N LEU A 87 -8.36 5.69 -13.33
CA LEU A 87 -8.96 5.39 -12.04
C LEU A 87 -8.39 4.06 -11.56
N VAL A 88 -7.87 4.00 -10.34
CA VAL A 88 -7.36 2.78 -9.75
C VAL A 88 -8.11 2.48 -8.46
N ILE A 89 -8.60 1.25 -8.32
CA ILE A 89 -9.29 0.76 -7.14
C ILE A 89 -8.51 -0.45 -6.64
N TRP A 90 -8.12 -0.47 -5.36
CA TRP A 90 -7.36 -1.60 -4.81
C TRP A 90 -7.61 -1.80 -3.33
N GLY A 91 -7.27 -2.97 -2.83
CA GLY A 91 -7.29 -3.30 -1.42
C GLY A 91 -7.29 -4.79 -1.17
N PRO A 92 -7.07 -5.24 0.07
CA PRO A 92 -7.21 -6.62 0.47
C PRO A 92 -8.71 -6.98 0.58
N LEU A 93 -9.15 -7.90 -0.28
CA LEU A 93 -10.54 -8.40 -0.26
C LEU A 93 -10.81 -9.26 0.96
N VAL A 94 -9.86 -10.14 1.25
CA VAL A 94 -9.91 -11.08 2.39
C VAL A 94 -8.53 -11.11 3.01
N GLU A 95 -8.49 -10.93 4.30
CA GLU A 95 -7.29 -11.08 5.12
C GLU A 95 -7.56 -12.12 6.20
N TYR A 96 -6.79 -13.19 6.23
CA TYR A 96 -6.69 -14.12 7.33
C TYR A 96 -5.48 -13.76 8.17
N PHE A 97 -5.64 -13.66 9.48
CA PHE A 97 -4.52 -13.44 10.38
C PHE A 97 -4.58 -14.34 11.61
N GLN A 98 -3.41 -14.57 12.15
CA GLN A 98 -3.19 -15.23 13.43
C GLN A 98 -2.20 -14.39 14.21
N ILE A 99 -2.53 -14.09 15.47
CA ILE A 99 -1.65 -13.43 16.42
C ILE A 99 -1.67 -14.19 17.74
N GLY A 100 -0.49 -14.47 18.25
CA GLY A 100 -0.29 -15.13 19.54
C GLY A 100 -0.39 -14.15 20.71
N SER A 101 -0.36 -14.67 21.92
CA SER A 101 -0.51 -13.87 23.15
C SER A 101 0.64 -12.87 23.35
N GLU A 102 1.83 -13.17 22.89
CA GLU A 102 2.98 -12.26 22.94
C GLU A 102 2.75 -11.04 22.05
N VAL A 103 2.27 -11.25 20.82
CA VAL A 103 1.95 -10.16 19.88
C VAL A 103 0.73 -9.37 20.34
N CYS A 104 -0.29 -10.03 20.92
CA CYS A 104 -1.42 -9.34 21.54
C CYS A 104 -0.92 -8.34 22.60
N ARG A 105 -0.06 -8.78 23.50
CA ARG A 105 0.53 -7.93 24.54
C ARG A 105 1.37 -6.79 23.97
N MET A 106 2.21 -7.08 22.96
CA MET A 106 3.03 -6.08 22.28
C MET A 106 2.17 -5.00 21.59
N ARG A 107 1.08 -5.41 20.96
CA ARG A 107 0.13 -4.51 20.25
C ARG A 107 -0.94 -3.93 21.18
N ARG A 108 -0.90 -4.22 22.48
CA ARG A 108 -1.88 -3.77 23.48
C ARG A 108 -3.30 -4.23 23.16
N ILE A 109 -3.45 -5.42 22.59
CA ILE A 109 -4.74 -6.06 22.35
C ILE A 109 -5.16 -6.77 23.63
N ASP A 110 -6.41 -6.53 24.08
CA ASP A 110 -6.96 -7.17 25.26
C ASP A 110 -7.39 -8.62 24.94
N SER A 111 -6.41 -9.51 24.91
CA SER A 111 -6.64 -10.94 24.73
C SER A 111 -5.52 -11.75 25.34
N GLU A 112 -5.88 -12.70 26.20
CA GLU A 112 -4.95 -13.66 26.79
C GLU A 112 -4.76 -14.90 25.93
N ILE A 113 -5.59 -15.10 24.91
CA ILE A 113 -5.55 -16.26 24.01
C ILE A 113 -5.17 -15.84 22.60
N PRO A 114 -4.53 -16.73 21.83
CA PRO A 114 -4.25 -16.47 20.43
C PRO A 114 -5.52 -16.19 19.61
N ILE A 115 -5.46 -15.16 18.76
CA ILE A 115 -6.56 -14.76 17.90
C ILE A 115 -6.31 -15.31 16.50
N ARG A 116 -7.35 -15.90 15.89
CA ARG A 116 -7.38 -16.33 14.50
C ARG A 116 -8.67 -15.87 13.88
N LYS A 117 -8.58 -15.08 12.79
CA LYS A 117 -9.76 -14.45 12.21
C LYS A 117 -9.58 -14.19 10.72
N SER A 118 -10.70 -14.14 10.00
CA SER A 118 -10.76 -13.64 8.63
C SER A 118 -11.61 -12.38 8.61
N ILE A 119 -11.12 -11.36 7.92
CA ILE A 119 -11.73 -10.03 7.83
C ILE A 119 -11.62 -9.48 6.41
N SER A 120 -12.31 -8.38 6.12
CA SER A 120 -12.09 -7.56 4.94
C SER A 120 -11.20 -6.35 5.28
N GLY A 121 -10.42 -5.89 4.31
CA GLY A 121 -9.56 -4.72 4.49
C GLY A 121 -10.15 -3.43 3.93
N ASP A 122 -9.36 -2.37 4.04
CA ASP A 122 -9.70 -1.07 3.48
C ASP A 122 -9.57 -1.05 1.97
N ILE A 123 -10.51 -0.38 1.32
CA ILE A 123 -10.47 -0.12 -0.12
C ILE A 123 -9.85 1.25 -0.34
N TYR A 124 -8.98 1.31 -1.32
CA TYR A 124 -8.34 2.54 -1.80
C TYR A 124 -8.85 2.88 -3.18
N VAL A 125 -9.00 4.16 -3.44
CA VAL A 125 -9.35 4.69 -4.76
C VAL A 125 -8.38 5.81 -5.10
N SER A 126 -7.77 5.78 -6.28
CA SER A 126 -6.94 6.89 -6.76
C SER A 126 -7.27 7.29 -8.18
N THR A 127 -6.89 8.51 -8.51
CA THR A 127 -6.79 8.99 -9.88
C THR A 127 -5.35 9.36 -10.16
N ASP A 128 -4.79 8.75 -11.20
CA ASP A 128 -3.41 8.94 -11.62
C ASP A 128 -3.39 9.73 -12.94
N PHE A 129 -2.53 10.76 -13.03
CA PHE A 129 -2.41 11.64 -14.18
C PHE A 129 -0.99 11.68 -14.72
N MET A 130 -0.82 11.49 -16.03
CA MET A 130 0.44 11.74 -16.74
C MET A 130 0.53 13.23 -17.10
N ILE A 131 1.46 13.93 -16.47
CA ILE A 131 1.69 15.37 -16.72
C ILE A 131 2.67 15.57 -17.89
N LEU A 132 3.82 14.89 -17.83
CA LEU A 132 4.86 14.95 -18.85
C LEU A 132 5.16 13.55 -19.38
N THR A 133 5.35 13.44 -20.70
CA THR A 133 5.79 12.19 -21.33
C THR A 133 7.28 12.24 -21.60
N GLN A 134 7.99 11.15 -21.38
CA GLN A 134 9.43 11.08 -21.65
C GLN A 134 9.77 11.36 -23.12
N LYS A 135 8.89 10.98 -24.05
CA LYS A 135 9.09 11.21 -25.49
C LYS A 135 9.20 12.70 -25.83
N GLN A 136 8.45 13.55 -25.16
CA GLN A 136 8.39 14.99 -25.43
C GLN A 136 9.37 15.80 -24.57
N HIS A 137 9.63 15.35 -23.34
CA HIS A 137 10.32 16.16 -22.32
C HIS A 137 11.61 15.50 -21.78
N GLY A 138 11.99 14.31 -22.27
CA GLY A 138 13.17 13.59 -21.80
C GLY A 138 12.99 12.85 -20.47
N ILE A 139 11.95 13.23 -19.69
CA ILE A 139 11.51 12.57 -18.47
C ILE A 139 9.99 12.38 -18.52
N ALA A 140 9.48 11.39 -17.81
CA ALA A 140 8.04 11.22 -17.56
C ALA A 140 7.71 11.70 -16.15
N VAL A 141 6.62 12.44 -16.01
CA VAL A 141 6.12 12.92 -14.70
C VAL A 141 4.64 12.59 -14.59
N SER A 142 4.24 12.03 -13.47
CA SER A 142 2.83 11.81 -13.14
C SER A 142 2.52 12.24 -11.71
N MET A 143 1.22 12.45 -11.46
CA MET A 143 0.67 12.81 -10.15
C MET A 143 -0.45 11.85 -9.81
N ARG A 144 -0.64 11.59 -8.53
CA ARG A 144 -1.72 10.77 -7.99
C ARG A 144 -2.41 11.49 -6.84
N ALA A 145 -3.74 11.36 -6.81
CA ALA A 145 -4.55 11.66 -5.64
C ALA A 145 -5.27 10.38 -5.22
N ALA A 146 -5.14 9.98 -3.97
CA ALA A 146 -5.69 8.73 -3.45
C ALA A 146 -6.43 8.94 -2.14
N VAL A 147 -7.48 8.14 -1.95
CA VAL A 147 -8.28 8.09 -0.73
C VAL A 147 -8.30 6.65 -0.22
N LYS A 148 -8.05 6.47 1.06
CA LYS A 148 -8.32 5.27 1.83
C LYS A 148 -9.72 5.39 2.41
N THR A 149 -10.55 4.39 2.22
CA THR A 149 -11.87 4.32 2.86
C THR A 149 -11.75 3.73 4.27
N ALA A 150 -12.80 3.90 5.08
CA ALA A 150 -12.95 3.23 6.37
C ALA A 150 -13.79 1.94 6.19
N SER A 151 -13.46 1.10 5.21
CA SER A 151 -14.22 -0.12 4.91
C SER A 151 -13.67 -1.37 5.59
N GLY A 152 -12.42 -1.33 6.02
CA GLY A 152 -11.81 -2.38 6.83
C GLY A 152 -12.35 -2.35 8.26
N ASN A 153 -12.28 -3.47 8.93
CA ASN A 153 -12.81 -3.62 10.28
C ASN A 153 -11.77 -4.22 11.23
N ASP A 154 -12.21 -4.43 12.47
CA ASP A 154 -11.40 -5.13 13.48
C ASP A 154 -10.33 -4.27 14.15
N TYR A 155 -10.70 -3.06 14.52
CA TYR A 155 -9.88 -2.17 15.34
C TYR A 155 -9.43 -2.83 16.65
N ALA A 156 -10.32 -3.56 17.32
CA ALA A 156 -10.02 -4.23 18.59
C ALA A 156 -8.82 -5.21 18.53
N THR A 157 -8.54 -5.77 17.37
CA THR A 157 -7.37 -6.64 17.16
C THR A 157 -6.21 -5.93 16.47
N ALA A 158 -6.22 -4.60 16.45
CA ALA A 158 -5.20 -3.76 15.82
C ALA A 158 -4.94 -4.15 14.35
N ARG A 159 -6.01 -4.36 13.56
CA ARG A 159 -5.89 -4.72 12.14
C ARG A 159 -6.14 -3.55 11.22
N TYR A 160 -7.30 -2.91 11.31
CA TYR A 160 -7.65 -1.73 10.51
C TYR A 160 -8.17 -0.62 11.40
N TYR A 161 -7.84 0.59 11.03
CA TYR A 161 -8.43 1.78 11.61
C TYR A 161 -9.74 2.09 10.92
N ASP A 162 -10.83 2.23 11.68
CA ASP A 162 -12.15 2.64 11.16
C ASP A 162 -12.17 4.15 10.85
N ASN A 163 -11.18 4.59 10.07
CA ASN A 163 -11.01 5.97 9.67
C ASN A 163 -10.52 6.08 8.23
N ALA A 164 -10.93 7.14 7.57
CA ALA A 164 -10.46 7.47 6.24
C ALA A 164 -9.01 7.99 6.25
N GLY A 165 -8.38 8.00 5.10
CA GLY A 165 -7.09 8.62 4.88
C GLY A 165 -6.96 9.10 3.44
N TYR A 166 -5.96 9.91 3.16
CA TYR A 166 -5.68 10.34 1.80
C TYR A 166 -4.18 10.57 1.60
N PHE A 167 -3.76 10.52 0.37
CA PHE A 167 -2.41 10.91 0.00
C PHE A 167 -2.34 11.49 -1.41
N PHE A 168 -1.34 12.33 -1.62
CA PHE A 168 -1.02 12.95 -2.89
C PHE A 168 0.47 12.76 -3.13
N ASP A 169 0.84 12.32 -4.31
CA ASP A 169 2.23 12.21 -4.69
C ASP A 169 2.47 12.54 -6.15
N ALA A 170 3.68 12.94 -6.44
CA ALA A 170 4.22 13.10 -7.78
C ALA A 170 5.42 12.18 -7.96
N ALA A 171 5.53 11.59 -9.12
CA ALA A 171 6.66 10.76 -9.49
C ALA A 171 7.27 11.21 -10.81
N ALA A 172 8.60 11.19 -10.86
CA ALA A 172 9.36 11.43 -12.08
C ALA A 172 10.16 10.19 -12.42
N SER A 173 10.26 9.84 -13.71
CA SER A 173 11.08 8.72 -14.14
C SER A 173 11.78 8.95 -15.47
N ARG A 174 12.87 8.21 -15.66
CA ARG A 174 13.55 8.12 -16.92
C ARG A 174 13.91 6.69 -17.24
N THR A 175 13.56 6.25 -18.44
CA THR A 175 13.90 4.94 -19.00
C THR A 175 15.01 5.09 -20.03
N PHE A 176 16.05 4.28 -19.88
CA PHE A 176 17.20 4.20 -20.76
C PHE A 176 17.11 2.89 -21.53
N THR A 177 17.13 2.95 -22.86
CA THR A 177 17.25 1.77 -23.71
C THR A 177 18.71 1.35 -23.76
N ILE A 178 19.03 0.19 -23.18
CA ILE A 178 20.39 -0.38 -23.21
C ILE A 178 20.60 -1.13 -24.53
N THR A 179 19.66 -2.02 -24.87
CA THR A 179 19.66 -2.72 -26.17
C THR A 179 18.26 -2.56 -26.78
N PRO A 180 18.14 -2.00 -28.00
CA PRO A 180 16.86 -1.80 -28.65
C PRO A 180 16.01 -3.07 -28.66
N LYS A 181 14.75 -2.94 -28.23
CA LYS A 181 13.74 -4.02 -28.12
C LYS A 181 14.12 -5.19 -27.20
N ARG A 182 15.25 -5.15 -26.49
CA ARG A 182 15.71 -6.27 -25.63
C ARG A 182 15.85 -5.89 -24.18
N SER A 183 16.47 -4.76 -23.88
CA SER A 183 16.73 -4.37 -22.50
C SER A 183 16.54 -2.88 -22.26
N GLU A 184 15.93 -2.58 -21.13
CA GLU A 184 15.68 -1.22 -20.65
C GLU A 184 16.02 -1.14 -19.16
N PHE A 185 16.55 0.00 -18.75
CA PHE A 185 16.77 0.33 -17.35
C PHE A 185 16.00 1.60 -17.03
N SER A 186 15.28 1.63 -15.92
CA SER A 186 14.49 2.79 -15.51
C SER A 186 14.83 3.19 -14.08
N LEU A 187 14.92 4.49 -13.86
CA LEU A 187 15.02 5.11 -12.54
C LEU A 187 13.80 5.98 -12.31
N SER A 188 13.25 5.94 -11.10
CA SER A 188 12.11 6.76 -10.70
C SER A 188 12.32 7.28 -9.29
N ALA A 189 11.83 8.50 -9.05
CA ALA A 189 11.76 9.11 -7.73
C ALA A 189 10.35 9.65 -7.52
N SER A 190 9.85 9.59 -6.29
CA SER A 190 8.56 10.16 -5.91
C SER A 190 8.66 10.92 -4.60
N GLY A 191 7.76 11.87 -4.44
CA GLY A 191 7.56 12.60 -3.20
C GLY A 191 6.11 13.02 -3.08
N GLY A 192 5.65 13.16 -1.85
CA GLY A 192 4.25 13.47 -1.62
C GLY A 192 3.94 13.72 -0.15
N PHE A 193 2.67 13.72 0.12
CA PHE A 193 2.10 13.96 1.44
C PHE A 193 0.97 12.97 1.67
N LEU A 194 0.90 12.41 2.86
CA LEU A 194 -0.22 11.58 3.29
C LEU A 194 -0.79 12.08 4.61
N CYS A 195 -2.05 11.75 4.82
CA CYS A 195 -2.76 11.96 6.06
C CYS A 195 -3.52 10.68 6.40
N TRP A 196 -3.13 10.03 7.46
CA TRP A 196 -3.92 8.96 8.07
C TRP A 196 -4.76 9.57 9.18
N GLN A 197 -6.07 9.49 9.06
CA GLN A 197 -6.94 9.83 10.18
C GLN A 197 -6.77 8.74 11.24
N THR A 198 -6.43 9.15 12.43
CA THR A 198 -6.25 8.30 13.60
C THR A 198 -7.30 8.63 14.65
N ASP A 199 -7.19 8.01 15.80
CA ASP A 199 -8.16 8.11 16.90
C ASP A 199 -8.49 9.54 17.36
N ASN A 200 -9.71 9.76 17.84
CA ASN A 200 -10.18 11.02 18.40
C ASN A 200 -10.10 12.25 17.49
N GLY A 201 -10.31 12.07 16.19
CA GLY A 201 -10.26 13.17 15.22
C GLY A 201 -8.85 13.71 14.97
N ARG A 202 -7.81 12.98 15.36
CA ARG A 202 -6.43 13.31 15.06
C ARG A 202 -6.07 12.94 13.63
N GLN A 203 -5.12 13.65 13.08
CA GLN A 203 -4.51 13.36 11.79
C GLN A 203 -3.03 13.09 12.01
N ASN A 204 -2.56 12.00 11.45
CA ASN A 204 -1.13 11.74 11.33
C ASN A 204 -0.69 12.12 9.92
N ASP A 205 -0.26 13.36 9.78
CA ASP A 205 0.27 13.91 8.55
C ASP A 205 1.72 13.47 8.36
N ALA A 206 2.09 13.12 7.14
CA ALA A 206 3.43 12.66 6.86
C ALA A 206 3.93 13.07 5.46
N VAL A 207 5.21 13.32 5.36
CA VAL A 207 5.89 13.46 4.06
C VAL A 207 6.26 12.08 3.56
N MET A 208 5.83 11.72 2.35
CA MET A 208 6.16 10.46 1.69
C MET A 208 7.27 10.63 0.65
N TYR A 209 8.02 9.56 0.45
CA TYR A 209 9.12 9.51 -0.52
C TYR A 209 9.28 8.10 -1.10
N GLY A 210 9.90 8.03 -2.28
CA GLY A 210 10.22 6.76 -2.90
C GLY A 210 11.31 6.88 -3.96
N LEU A 211 12.09 5.82 -4.10
CA LEU A 211 13.08 5.62 -5.15
C LEU A 211 12.90 4.22 -5.72
N ARG A 212 12.87 4.09 -7.05
CA ARG A 212 12.76 2.79 -7.73
C ARG A 212 13.78 2.68 -8.84
N ALA A 213 14.44 1.53 -8.89
CA ALA A 213 15.22 1.09 -10.03
C ALA A 213 14.56 -0.14 -10.65
N SER A 214 14.45 -0.22 -11.97
CA SER A 214 13.94 -1.41 -12.64
C SER A 214 14.75 -1.74 -13.88
N TYR A 215 14.85 -3.04 -14.14
CA TYR A 215 15.52 -3.57 -15.32
C TYR A 215 14.60 -4.56 -16.02
N ARG A 216 14.45 -4.39 -17.32
CA ARG A 216 13.66 -5.29 -18.18
C ARG A 216 14.55 -5.93 -19.21
N TYR A 217 14.40 -7.24 -19.38
CA TYR A 217 15.09 -8.02 -20.37
C TYR A 217 14.17 -9.09 -20.98
N ARG A 218 13.89 -9.01 -22.29
CA ARG A 218 13.10 -10.01 -23.04
C ARG A 218 11.80 -10.46 -22.36
N GLY A 219 11.05 -9.51 -21.79
CA GLY A 219 9.76 -9.81 -21.12
C GLY A 219 9.89 -10.18 -19.64
N LEU A 220 11.09 -10.40 -19.13
CA LEU A 220 11.38 -10.48 -17.71
C LEU A 220 11.66 -9.10 -17.16
N SER A 221 11.17 -8.79 -15.99
CA SER A 221 11.43 -7.54 -15.29
C SER A 221 11.87 -7.81 -13.86
N PHE A 222 12.81 -7.03 -13.41
CA PHE A 222 13.23 -6.94 -12.01
C PHE A 222 13.05 -5.51 -11.55
N SER A 223 12.55 -5.30 -10.34
CA SER A 223 12.50 -3.96 -9.74
C SER A 223 12.88 -4.01 -8.27
N SER A 224 13.50 -2.92 -7.81
CA SER A 224 13.75 -2.65 -6.41
C SER A 224 13.24 -1.26 -6.09
N GLU A 225 12.45 -1.13 -5.03
CA GLU A 225 11.82 0.10 -4.58
C GLU A 225 12.10 0.30 -3.10
N TYR A 226 12.67 1.45 -2.78
CA TYR A 226 12.83 1.94 -1.42
C TYR A 226 11.84 3.07 -1.21
N SER A 227 10.94 2.94 -0.23
CA SER A 227 9.89 3.91 0.03
C SER A 227 9.54 3.99 1.50
N GLY A 228 8.92 5.09 1.89
CA GLY A 228 8.51 5.35 3.23
C GLY A 228 7.77 6.66 3.37
N TYR A 229 7.45 6.99 4.61
CA TYR A 229 6.97 8.30 5.00
C TYR A 229 7.51 8.68 6.38
N VAL A 230 7.41 9.96 6.72
CA VAL A 230 7.82 10.49 8.02
C VAL A 230 6.68 11.34 8.56
N GLY A 231 6.01 10.84 9.58
CA GLY A 231 4.94 11.54 10.28
C GLY A 231 5.46 12.44 11.40
N TRP A 232 4.54 13.12 12.05
CA TRP A 232 4.82 14.11 13.08
C TRP A 232 4.60 13.61 14.51
N GLU A 233 3.84 12.53 14.66
CA GLU A 233 3.42 11.99 15.97
C GLU A 233 4.57 11.30 16.71
N LYS A 234 5.59 10.81 16.01
CA LYS A 234 6.76 10.09 16.57
C LYS A 234 6.40 8.85 17.37
N ASP A 235 5.35 8.16 16.98
CA ASP A 235 4.80 7.00 17.65
C ASP A 235 4.80 5.72 16.78
N GLY A 236 5.79 5.57 15.90
CA GLY A 236 5.89 4.47 14.94
C GLY A 236 5.36 4.86 13.55
N ASP A 237 5.35 6.14 13.24
CA ASP A 237 4.81 6.76 12.06
C ASP A 237 5.87 7.18 11.02
N ALA A 238 7.03 6.54 11.06
CA ALA A 238 8.10 6.78 10.09
C ALA A 238 8.61 5.47 9.44
N PRO A 239 7.72 4.65 8.85
CA PRO A 239 8.11 3.37 8.27
C PRO A 239 8.98 3.55 7.03
N MET A 240 9.95 2.65 6.90
CA MET A 240 10.85 2.56 5.76
C MET A 240 10.87 1.13 5.25
N THR A 241 10.64 0.93 3.96
CA THR A 241 10.56 -0.40 3.36
C THR A 241 11.43 -0.52 2.12
N LEU A 242 11.94 -1.72 1.88
CA LEU A 242 12.53 -2.13 0.62
C LEU A 242 11.69 -3.24 0.02
N LYS A 243 11.19 -3.03 -1.17
CA LYS A 243 10.44 -4.00 -1.96
C LYS A 243 11.25 -4.41 -3.17
N THR A 244 11.38 -5.71 -3.39
CA THR A 244 11.97 -6.28 -4.60
C THR A 244 10.93 -7.14 -5.30
N SER A 245 10.90 -7.12 -6.62
CA SER A 245 9.97 -7.95 -7.38
C SER A 245 10.57 -8.42 -8.69
N TRP A 246 10.16 -9.61 -9.09
CA TRP A 246 10.42 -10.24 -10.36
C TRP A 246 9.09 -10.45 -11.07
N SER A 247 9.03 -10.20 -12.36
CA SER A 247 7.85 -10.50 -13.15
C SER A 247 8.22 -10.99 -14.55
N GLY A 248 7.34 -11.83 -15.10
CA GLY A 248 7.48 -12.38 -16.44
C GLY A 248 6.15 -12.35 -17.16
N LYS A 249 6.18 -11.99 -18.47
CA LYS A 249 5.00 -11.95 -19.32
C LYS A 249 4.85 -13.24 -20.13
N ILE A 250 3.66 -13.86 -20.09
CA ILE A 250 3.27 -15.06 -20.84
C ILE A 250 1.93 -14.74 -21.53
N GLY A 251 1.96 -14.44 -22.81
CA GLY A 251 0.77 -13.93 -23.51
C GLY A 251 0.32 -12.59 -22.92
N ASP A 252 -0.95 -12.48 -22.52
CA ASP A 252 -1.51 -11.29 -21.86
C ASP A 252 -1.41 -11.32 -20.35
N ILE A 253 -0.88 -12.40 -19.80
CA ILE A 253 -0.73 -12.61 -18.36
C ILE A 253 0.69 -12.20 -17.95
N VAL A 254 0.79 -11.47 -16.84
CA VAL A 254 2.05 -11.17 -16.16
C VAL A 254 2.04 -11.87 -14.80
N LEU A 255 2.96 -12.79 -14.60
CA LEU A 255 3.18 -13.42 -13.30
C LEU A 255 4.27 -12.68 -12.54
N SER A 256 4.12 -12.55 -11.24
CA SER A 256 5.09 -11.86 -10.39
C SER A 256 5.31 -12.56 -9.06
N ILE A 257 6.52 -12.39 -8.55
CA ILE A 257 6.89 -12.72 -7.17
C ILE A 257 7.61 -11.53 -6.60
N GLY A 258 7.32 -11.18 -5.35
CA GLY A 258 7.94 -10.05 -4.68
C GLY A 258 8.21 -10.33 -3.21
N HIS A 259 9.16 -9.61 -2.67
CA HIS A 259 9.48 -9.60 -1.26
C HIS A 259 9.62 -8.16 -0.77
N GLN A 260 9.03 -7.87 0.38
CA GLN A 260 9.15 -6.59 1.06
C GLN A 260 9.69 -6.81 2.47
N ILE A 261 10.59 -5.94 2.89
CA ILE A 261 11.14 -5.90 4.24
C ILE A 261 11.03 -4.47 4.78
N GLY A 262 10.63 -4.35 6.03
CA GLY A 262 10.63 -3.09 6.76
C GLY A 262 11.91 -2.92 7.59
N PHE A 263 12.42 -1.70 7.61
CA PHE A 263 13.63 -1.34 8.35
C PHE A 263 13.35 -0.50 9.60
N ARG A 264 12.29 0.28 9.55
CA ARG A 264 11.93 1.19 10.63
C ARG A 264 10.41 1.25 10.72
N ASP A 265 9.86 1.14 11.92
CA ASP A 265 8.43 1.26 12.22
C ASP A 265 7.50 0.37 11.36
N TRP A 266 8.09 -0.59 10.63
CA TRP A 266 7.42 -1.57 9.78
C TRP A 266 8.07 -2.94 9.99
N PRO A 267 7.81 -3.61 11.10
CA PRO A 267 8.52 -4.83 11.49
C PRO A 267 8.05 -6.09 10.72
N PHE A 268 7.69 -5.96 9.47
CA PHE A 268 7.09 -7.04 8.70
C PHE A 268 7.96 -7.46 7.52
N HIS A 269 7.95 -8.76 7.26
CA HIS A 269 8.39 -9.36 5.99
C HIS A 269 7.16 -9.80 5.22
N GLN A 270 7.08 -9.43 3.96
CA GLN A 270 5.99 -9.78 3.07
C GLN A 270 6.53 -10.56 1.88
N LEU A 271 5.94 -11.71 1.60
CA LEU A 271 6.10 -12.42 0.33
C LEU A 271 4.82 -12.26 -0.48
N ARG A 272 4.95 -11.83 -1.71
CA ARG A 272 3.83 -11.60 -2.63
C ARG A 272 3.96 -12.47 -3.88
N ILE A 273 2.89 -13.15 -4.24
CA ILE A 273 2.74 -13.85 -5.51
C ILE A 273 1.56 -13.23 -6.24
N GLY A 274 1.76 -12.82 -7.48
CA GLY A 274 0.74 -12.07 -8.21
C GLY A 274 0.58 -12.48 -9.65
N CYS A 275 -0.60 -12.15 -10.17
CA CYS A 275 -1.00 -12.30 -11.55
C CYS A 275 -1.66 -11.00 -12.00
N ALA A 276 -1.32 -10.53 -13.20
CA ALA A 276 -1.97 -9.40 -13.84
C ALA A 276 -2.45 -9.78 -15.24
N ILE A 277 -3.63 -9.30 -15.61
CA ILE A 277 -4.25 -9.52 -16.92
C ILE A 277 -4.67 -8.17 -17.49
N ASN A 278 -4.30 -7.91 -18.75
CA ASN A 278 -4.84 -6.79 -19.51
C ASN A 278 -6.18 -7.26 -20.12
N LEU A 279 -7.24 -6.50 -19.87
CA LEU A 279 -8.61 -6.80 -20.30
C LEU A 279 -8.99 -5.99 -21.55
#